data_8d78f17514b996e2c9be54c4e3145f9a
#
_entry.id   8d78f17514b996e2c9be54c4e3145f9a
#
_cell.length_a   1.000
_cell.length_b   1.000
_cell.length_c   1.000
_cell.angle_alpha   90.00
_cell.angle_beta   90.00
_cell.angle_gamma   90.00
#
_symmetry.space_group_name_H-M   'P 1'
#
loop_
_entity.id
_entity.type
_entity.pdbx_description
1 polymer ?
#
loop_
_entity_poly.entity_id
_entity_poly.type
_entity_poly.pdbx_seq_one_letter_code
_entity_poly.pdbx_strand_id
1 'polypeptide(L)'
;VEDWIKINIQLIDESSKIVESGKEKYAMISIGLGHLVFQADRILSYFVHANVDGFIVQVSDMKQLNEQSLRSYIEFMINLQKYTNKNVIALKVPISLGLALLAKGIHGFSLGLASIDYFDEQYIKEEKDAFNLYSKFYFPQVLSFLSYPKKDTFAFQQLYDYFGGCDCRWCRGQTAIEIGTGDKNIQLHHWQMMIEEVSKLNEFEGMARKQYLLGRIDDALVNLDSIPRE
;
A
#
# COMPACT_ATOMS: atom_id res chain seq x y z
N VAL A 1 15.48 -0.12 20.06
CA VAL A 1 14.90 0.87 19.13
C VAL A 1 15.81 2.09 19.03
N GLU A 2 16.24 2.68 20.15
CA GLU A 2 17.00 3.93 20.14
C GLU A 2 18.36 3.80 19.42
N ASP A 3 19.11 2.74 19.68
CA ASP A 3 20.41 2.53 19.03
C ASP A 3 20.23 2.29 17.52
N TRP A 4 19.17 1.57 17.12
CA TRP A 4 18.82 1.39 15.73
C TRP A 4 18.50 2.73 15.03
N ILE A 5 17.72 3.61 15.68
CA ILE A 5 17.40 4.92 15.12
C ILE A 5 18.68 5.78 14.97
N LYS A 6 19.55 5.80 15.99
CA LYS A 6 20.82 6.55 15.94
C LYS A 6 21.72 6.05 14.80
N ILE A 7 21.83 4.73 14.61
CA ILE A 7 22.57 4.13 13.50
C ILE A 7 21.97 4.59 12.16
N ASN A 8 20.65 4.53 12.00
CA ASN A 8 20.01 4.98 10.76
C ASN A 8 20.22 6.46 10.47
N ILE A 9 20.13 7.34 11.47
CA ILE A 9 20.43 8.77 11.29
C ILE A 9 21.89 8.97 10.87
N GLN A 10 22.83 8.28 11.52
CA GLN A 10 24.23 8.35 11.13
C GLN A 10 24.47 7.85 9.70
N LEU A 11 23.80 6.77 9.29
CA LEU A 11 23.89 6.26 7.91
C LEU A 11 23.30 7.25 6.89
N ILE A 12 22.20 7.95 7.24
CA ILE A 12 21.60 9.00 6.41
C ILE A 12 22.61 10.14 6.23
N ASP A 13 23.24 10.61 7.31
CA ASP A 13 24.20 11.70 7.28
C ASP A 13 25.45 11.34 6.46
N GLU A 14 25.98 10.12 6.63
CA GLU A 14 27.13 9.65 5.85
C GLU A 14 26.77 9.45 4.37
N SER A 15 25.62 8.85 4.08
CA SER A 15 25.14 8.66 2.70
C SER A 15 24.92 9.99 1.98
N SER A 16 24.47 11.02 2.70
CA SER A 16 24.22 12.34 2.11
C SER A 16 25.49 13.04 1.63
N LYS A 17 26.67 12.63 2.10
CA LYS A 17 27.97 13.13 1.63
C LYS A 17 28.40 12.53 0.30
N ILE A 18 27.85 11.36 -0.07
CA ILE A 18 28.23 10.58 -1.25
C ILE A 18 27.31 10.87 -2.43
N VAL A 19 26.07 11.29 -2.15
CA VAL A 19 25.07 11.54 -3.22
C VAL A 19 25.48 12.76 -4.04
N GLU A 20 25.49 12.59 -5.37
CA GLU A 20 25.77 13.67 -6.32
C GLU A 20 24.80 14.85 -6.14
N SER A 21 25.31 16.08 -6.31
CA SER A 21 24.49 17.27 -6.24
C SER A 21 23.38 17.24 -7.30
N GLY A 22 22.17 17.62 -6.91
CA GLY A 22 21.01 17.66 -7.81
C GLY A 22 20.16 16.39 -7.86
N LYS A 23 20.52 15.33 -7.11
CA LYS A 23 19.66 14.16 -6.92
C LYS A 23 18.89 14.27 -5.60
N GLU A 24 17.60 13.92 -5.63
CA GLU A 24 16.78 13.84 -4.43
C GLU A 24 17.20 12.64 -3.55
N LYS A 25 17.21 12.86 -2.25
CA LYS A 25 17.62 11.89 -1.23
C LYS A 25 16.41 11.49 -0.41
N TYR A 26 16.11 10.22 -0.38
CA TYR A 26 15.04 9.68 0.45
C TYR A 26 15.60 8.75 1.52
N ALA A 27 15.24 8.99 2.77
CA ALA A 27 15.56 8.08 3.86
C ALA A 27 14.45 7.03 4.01
N MET A 28 14.84 5.78 4.12
CA MET A 28 13.90 4.69 4.39
C MET A 28 13.76 4.48 5.90
N ILE A 29 12.53 4.60 6.40
CA ILE A 29 12.17 4.29 7.78
C ILE A 29 11.44 2.94 7.77
N SER A 30 12.10 1.91 8.28
CA SER A 30 11.50 0.58 8.44
C SER A 30 11.20 0.34 9.92
N ILE A 31 9.94 0.10 10.28
CA ILE A 31 9.51 0.08 11.68
C ILE A 31 8.38 -0.91 11.91
N GLY A 32 8.39 -1.58 13.06
CA GLY A 32 7.29 -2.45 13.50
C GLY A 32 6.07 -1.64 13.97
N LEU A 33 4.87 -2.10 13.65
CA LEU A 33 3.60 -1.45 14.00
C LEU A 33 3.48 -1.18 15.50
N GLY A 34 3.91 -2.14 16.35
CA GLY A 34 3.90 -1.97 17.81
C GLY A 34 4.75 -0.79 18.28
N HIS A 35 5.88 -0.51 17.61
CA HIS A 35 6.70 0.65 17.95
C HIS A 35 6.03 1.97 17.60
N LEU A 36 5.27 2.01 16.51
CA LEU A 36 4.48 3.21 16.17
C LEU A 36 3.41 3.51 17.21
N VAL A 37 2.73 2.49 17.73
CA VAL A 37 1.67 2.67 18.74
C VAL A 37 2.22 3.30 20.03
N PHE A 38 3.43 2.93 20.46
CA PHE A 38 3.96 3.34 21.77
C PHE A 38 5.04 4.42 21.69
N GLN A 39 5.66 4.65 20.56
CA GLN A 39 6.87 5.49 20.46
C GLN A 39 6.88 6.43 19.24
N ALA A 40 5.73 6.67 18.59
CA ALA A 40 5.65 7.47 17.37
C ALA A 40 6.32 8.83 17.49
N ASP A 41 6.01 9.59 18.55
CA ASP A 41 6.57 10.93 18.76
C ASP A 41 8.07 10.91 19.01
N ARG A 42 8.54 9.91 19.74
CA ARG A 42 9.98 9.73 19.98
C ARG A 42 10.72 9.40 18.69
N ILE A 43 10.17 8.51 17.87
CA ILE A 43 10.75 8.15 16.57
C ILE A 43 10.78 9.38 15.67
N LEU A 44 9.66 10.10 15.59
CA LEU A 44 9.53 11.32 14.81
C LEU A 44 10.59 12.36 15.16
N SER A 45 10.85 12.57 16.46
CA SER A 45 11.82 13.58 16.94
C SER A 45 13.24 13.35 16.40
N TYR A 46 13.61 12.12 16.10
CA TYR A 46 14.92 11.83 15.51
C TYR A 46 14.99 12.17 14.02
N PHE A 47 13.88 12.03 13.27
CA PHE A 47 13.87 12.24 11.82
C PHE A 47 13.56 13.68 11.41
N VAL A 48 13.05 14.51 12.32
CA VAL A 48 12.69 15.92 12.02
C VAL A 48 13.89 16.69 11.45
N HIS A 49 15.10 16.42 11.91
CA HIS A 49 16.32 17.13 11.50
C HIS A 49 17.15 16.37 10.45
N ALA A 50 16.68 15.23 9.95
CA ALA A 50 17.41 14.46 8.94
C ALA A 50 17.62 15.26 7.66
N ASN A 51 18.84 15.26 7.12
CA ASN A 51 19.19 15.98 5.89
C ASN A 51 18.83 15.18 4.64
N VAL A 52 17.55 15.10 4.33
CA VAL A 52 16.98 14.37 3.18
C VAL A 52 15.87 15.19 2.53
N ASP A 53 15.48 14.85 1.30
CA ASP A 53 14.40 15.51 0.56
C ASP A 53 13.05 14.85 0.84
N GLY A 54 13.06 13.60 1.32
CA GLY A 54 11.85 12.87 1.65
C GLY A 54 12.10 11.60 2.47
N PHE A 55 11.01 10.93 2.79
CA PHE A 55 11.00 9.69 3.55
C PHE A 55 10.19 8.62 2.82
N ILE A 56 10.70 7.40 2.84
CA ILE A 56 9.97 6.19 2.44
C ILE A 56 9.72 5.40 3.72
N VAL A 57 8.45 5.25 4.10
CA VAL A 57 8.08 4.60 5.36
C VAL A 57 7.51 3.21 5.07
N GLN A 58 8.15 2.20 5.63
CA GLN A 58 7.71 0.81 5.61
C GLN A 58 7.38 0.35 7.02
N VAL A 59 6.19 -0.20 7.21
CA VAL A 59 5.74 -0.72 8.50
C VAL A 59 5.55 -2.22 8.41
N SER A 60 6.15 -2.98 9.33
CA SER A 60 5.90 -4.42 9.45
C SER A 60 4.61 -4.70 10.23
N ASP A 61 4.15 -5.93 10.15
CA ASP A 61 2.99 -6.45 10.89
C ASP A 61 1.65 -5.79 10.54
N MET A 62 1.54 -5.23 9.34
CA MET A 62 0.31 -4.58 8.85
C MET A 62 -0.91 -5.53 8.80
N LYS A 63 -0.70 -6.85 8.86
CA LYS A 63 -1.80 -7.84 9.02
C LYS A 63 -2.55 -7.72 10.33
N GLN A 64 -1.90 -7.16 11.35
CA GLN A 64 -2.45 -7.04 12.71
C GLN A 64 -3.07 -5.65 12.96
N LEU A 65 -3.36 -4.91 11.88
CA LEU A 65 -4.00 -3.60 11.99
C LEU A 65 -5.34 -3.72 12.74
N ASN A 66 -5.42 -3.00 13.83
CA ASN A 66 -6.65 -2.66 14.51
C ASN A 66 -6.86 -1.14 14.43
N GLU A 67 -7.98 -0.65 14.92
CA GLU A 67 -8.31 0.78 14.83
C GLU A 67 -7.22 1.66 15.47
N GLN A 68 -6.73 1.30 16.64
CA GLN A 68 -5.69 2.08 17.34
C GLN A 68 -4.39 2.13 16.55
N SER A 69 -3.91 0.99 16.08
CA SER A 69 -2.65 0.92 15.32
C SER A 69 -2.76 1.59 13.94
N LEU A 70 -3.91 1.48 13.29
CA LEU A 70 -4.20 2.20 12.06
C LEU A 70 -4.17 3.72 12.26
N ARG A 71 -4.82 4.20 13.33
CA ARG A 71 -4.81 5.60 13.71
C ARG A 71 -3.39 6.10 13.97
N SER A 72 -2.62 5.37 14.79
CA SER A 72 -1.22 5.73 15.10
C SER A 72 -0.34 5.77 13.85
N TYR A 73 -0.55 4.85 12.91
CA TYR A 73 0.18 4.84 11.65
C TYR A 73 -0.15 6.07 10.79
N ILE A 74 -1.43 6.38 10.60
CA ILE A 74 -1.87 7.54 9.82
C ILE A 74 -1.37 8.84 10.45
N GLU A 75 -1.48 8.98 11.77
CA GLU A 75 -1.00 10.14 12.51
C GLU A 75 0.52 10.31 12.40
N PHE A 76 1.28 9.22 12.50
CA PHE A 76 2.73 9.25 12.29
C PHE A 76 3.09 9.75 10.91
N MET A 77 2.46 9.24 9.85
CA MET A 77 2.71 9.67 8.47
C MET A 77 2.43 11.16 8.27
N ILE A 78 1.27 11.62 8.76
CA ILE A 78 0.87 13.03 8.67
C ILE A 78 1.84 13.93 9.45
N ASN A 79 2.20 13.54 10.67
CA ASN A 79 3.10 14.31 11.52
C ASN A 79 4.52 14.35 10.95
N LEU A 80 5.01 13.22 10.39
CA LEU A 80 6.31 13.18 9.72
C LEU A 80 6.37 14.20 8.58
N GLN A 81 5.36 14.22 7.71
CA GLN A 81 5.28 15.18 6.62
C GLN A 81 5.15 16.63 7.14
N LYS A 82 4.27 16.86 8.10
CA LYS A 82 3.98 18.19 8.65
C LYS A 82 5.20 18.80 9.34
N TYR A 83 5.88 18.04 10.19
CA TYR A 83 7.00 18.58 10.99
C TYR A 83 8.31 18.68 10.21
N THR A 84 8.48 17.82 9.20
CA THR A 84 9.67 17.89 8.34
C THR A 84 9.49 18.78 7.12
N ASN A 85 8.26 19.04 6.71
CA ASN A 85 7.90 19.69 5.43
C ASN A 85 8.53 18.99 4.23
N LYS A 86 8.61 17.65 4.27
CA LYS A 86 9.25 16.80 3.25
C LYS A 86 8.26 15.82 2.68
N ASN A 87 8.58 15.31 1.49
CA ASN A 87 7.79 14.26 0.84
C ASN A 87 7.80 12.99 1.66
N VAL A 88 6.63 12.40 1.89
CA VAL A 88 6.49 11.12 2.60
C VAL A 88 5.77 10.13 1.70
N ILE A 89 6.37 8.95 1.52
CA ILE A 89 5.86 7.86 0.69
C ILE A 89 5.62 6.64 1.59
N ALA A 90 4.41 6.11 1.58
CA ALA A 90 4.08 4.86 2.26
C ALA A 90 4.48 3.66 1.40
N LEU A 91 5.29 2.75 1.91
CA LEU A 91 5.76 1.58 1.18
C LEU A 91 4.98 0.33 1.60
N LYS A 92 4.52 -0.46 0.61
CA LYS A 92 3.83 -1.74 0.81
C LYS A 92 2.58 -1.63 1.71
N VAL A 93 1.69 -0.73 1.37
CA VAL A 93 0.41 -0.57 2.06
C VAL A 93 -0.75 -1.08 1.20
N PRO A 94 -1.86 -1.55 1.82
CA PRO A 94 -3.10 -1.84 1.08
C PRO A 94 -3.59 -0.61 0.31
N ILE A 95 -4.22 -0.83 -0.86
CA ILE A 95 -4.66 0.27 -1.72
C ILE A 95 -5.62 1.22 -1.02
N SER A 96 -6.60 0.72 -0.27
CA SER A 96 -7.55 1.55 0.48
C SER A 96 -6.84 2.49 1.47
N LEU A 97 -5.83 1.97 2.17
CA LEU A 97 -5.00 2.76 3.08
C LEU A 97 -4.13 3.76 2.31
N GLY A 98 -3.54 3.35 1.19
CA GLY A 98 -2.75 4.24 0.32
C GLY A 98 -3.59 5.42 -0.20
N LEU A 99 -4.81 5.17 -0.67
CA LEU A 99 -5.75 6.20 -1.10
C LEU A 99 -6.16 7.12 0.07
N ALA A 100 -6.37 6.55 1.27
CA ALA A 100 -6.67 7.34 2.47
C ALA A 100 -5.52 8.27 2.85
N LEU A 101 -4.28 7.80 2.76
CA LEU A 101 -3.08 8.62 2.99
C LEU A 101 -2.95 9.73 1.96
N LEU A 102 -3.17 9.45 0.67
CA LEU A 102 -3.21 10.50 -0.38
C LEU A 102 -4.30 11.53 -0.10
N ALA A 103 -5.49 11.11 0.32
CA ALA A 103 -6.59 12.02 0.67
C ALA A 103 -6.26 12.89 1.90
N LYS A 104 -5.32 12.46 2.74
CA LYS A 104 -4.77 13.23 3.86
C LYS A 104 -3.57 14.10 3.48
N GLY A 105 -3.14 14.07 2.23
CA GLY A 105 -2.05 14.89 1.71
C GLY A 105 -0.67 14.24 1.77
N ILE A 106 -0.56 12.96 2.08
CA ILE A 106 0.70 12.22 1.95
C ILE A 106 1.09 12.15 0.47
N HIS A 107 2.37 12.32 0.19
CA HIS A 107 2.89 12.53 -1.17
C HIS A 107 2.67 11.33 -2.10
N GLY A 108 2.79 10.10 -1.57
CA GLY A 108 2.61 8.91 -2.38
C GLY A 108 2.52 7.62 -1.58
N PHE A 109 2.20 6.55 -2.27
CA PHE A 109 2.25 5.21 -1.71
C PHE A 109 2.69 4.18 -2.75
N SER A 110 3.18 3.05 -2.26
CA SER A 110 3.52 1.90 -3.07
C SER A 110 2.79 0.66 -2.56
N LEU A 111 2.38 -0.16 -3.48
CA LEU A 111 1.79 -1.47 -3.25
C LEU A 111 2.84 -2.56 -3.47
N GLY A 112 2.66 -3.73 -2.89
CA GLY A 112 3.41 -4.91 -3.25
C GLY A 112 3.00 -5.42 -4.64
N LEU A 113 3.95 -5.53 -5.58
CA LEU A 113 3.67 -5.85 -6.99
C LEU A 113 3.25 -7.31 -7.23
N ALA A 114 3.52 -8.20 -6.31
CA ALA A 114 3.39 -9.63 -6.57
C ALA A 114 2.91 -10.40 -5.36
N SER A 115 1.74 -10.15 -4.85
CA SER A 115 1.17 -10.93 -3.73
C SER A 115 1.58 -10.57 -2.31
N ILE A 116 2.58 -9.70 -2.10
CA ILE A 116 3.01 -9.30 -0.76
C ILE A 116 2.63 -7.83 -0.57
N ASP A 117 1.41 -7.58 -0.11
CA ASP A 117 0.89 -6.23 0.14
C ASP A 117 1.36 -5.64 1.48
N TYR A 118 2.18 -6.38 2.22
CA TYR A 118 2.73 -5.97 3.51
C TYR A 118 4.13 -6.57 3.71
N PHE A 119 4.92 -5.90 4.51
CA PHE A 119 6.19 -6.41 4.98
C PHE A 119 5.95 -7.21 6.26
N ASP A 120 6.48 -8.44 6.29
CA ASP A 120 6.48 -9.28 7.47
C ASP A 120 7.92 -9.71 7.74
N GLU A 121 8.42 -9.44 8.94
CA GLU A 121 9.79 -9.78 9.33
C GLU A 121 10.07 -11.29 9.26
N GLN A 122 9.02 -12.10 9.33
CA GLN A 122 9.16 -13.57 9.19
C GLN A 122 9.71 -13.97 7.83
N TYR A 123 9.46 -13.17 6.77
CA TYR A 123 10.03 -13.44 5.44
C TYR A 123 11.55 -13.25 5.37
N ILE A 124 12.16 -12.57 6.34
CA ILE A 124 13.62 -12.43 6.42
C ILE A 124 14.25 -13.67 7.10
N LYS A 125 13.49 -14.37 7.93
CA LYS A 125 13.99 -15.43 8.80
C LYS A 125 13.83 -16.85 8.27
N GLU A 126 12.95 -17.04 7.30
CA GLU A 126 12.62 -18.35 6.77
C GLU A 126 12.65 -18.34 5.24
N GLU A 127 13.56 -19.10 4.63
CA GLU A 127 13.40 -19.56 3.25
C GLU A 127 12.19 -20.49 3.21
N LYS A 128 11.00 -19.92 3.06
CA LYS A 128 9.82 -20.71 2.75
C LYS A 128 9.74 -20.82 1.24
N ASP A 129 9.92 -22.04 0.73
CA ASP A 129 9.35 -22.50 -0.54
C ASP A 129 7.80 -22.40 -0.43
N ALA A 130 7.31 -21.18 -0.33
CA ALA A 130 5.88 -20.93 -0.36
C ALA A 130 5.42 -21.12 -1.81
N PHE A 131 5.04 -22.37 -2.16
CA PHE A 131 4.17 -22.62 -3.29
C PHE A 131 2.93 -21.75 -3.09
N ASN A 132 2.89 -20.62 -3.79
CA ASN A 132 1.75 -19.72 -3.72
C ASN A 132 0.59 -20.40 -4.46
N LEU A 133 -0.24 -21.11 -3.70
CA LEU A 133 -1.39 -21.87 -4.21
C LEU A 133 -2.54 -20.95 -4.65
N TYR A 134 -2.44 -19.66 -4.32
CA TYR A 134 -3.45 -18.65 -4.60
C TYR A 134 -2.90 -17.58 -5.51
N SER A 135 -3.74 -17.14 -6.44
CA SER A 135 -3.57 -15.88 -7.18
C SER A 135 -4.45 -14.80 -6.56
N LYS A 136 -4.13 -13.55 -6.83
CA LYS A 136 -4.93 -12.39 -6.40
C LYS A 136 -5.32 -11.58 -7.63
N PHE A 137 -6.54 -11.08 -7.63
CA PHE A 137 -7.02 -10.16 -8.65
C PHE A 137 -7.61 -8.91 -7.96
N TYR A 138 -7.27 -7.76 -8.47
CA TYR A 138 -7.79 -6.50 -7.94
C TYR A 138 -9.18 -6.23 -8.52
N PHE A 139 -10.14 -6.06 -7.65
CA PHE A 139 -11.50 -5.65 -8.01
C PHE A 139 -11.74 -4.22 -7.53
N PRO A 140 -11.85 -3.24 -8.45
CA PRO A 140 -12.13 -1.85 -8.10
C PRO A 140 -13.40 -1.67 -7.28
N GLN A 141 -14.39 -2.53 -7.50
CA GLN A 141 -15.69 -2.50 -6.82
C GLN A 141 -15.58 -2.71 -5.30
N VAL A 142 -14.53 -3.42 -4.85
CA VAL A 142 -14.26 -3.67 -3.42
C VAL A 142 -12.98 -3.00 -2.93
N LEU A 143 -12.32 -2.19 -3.75
CA LEU A 143 -11.03 -1.53 -3.45
C LEU A 143 -9.99 -2.50 -2.84
N SER A 144 -9.99 -3.75 -3.28
CA SER A 144 -9.18 -4.80 -2.68
C SER A 144 -8.78 -5.88 -3.67
N PHE A 145 -7.74 -6.60 -3.28
CA PHE A 145 -7.36 -7.85 -3.93
C PHE A 145 -8.14 -9.01 -3.32
N LEU A 146 -8.86 -9.73 -4.15
CA LEU A 146 -9.47 -11.00 -3.75
C LEU A 146 -8.58 -12.16 -4.19
N SER A 147 -8.41 -13.12 -3.28
CA SER A 147 -7.59 -14.31 -3.53
C SER A 147 -8.46 -15.44 -4.07
N TYR A 148 -7.95 -16.19 -5.02
CA TYR A 148 -8.57 -17.40 -5.54
C TYR A 148 -7.53 -18.50 -5.73
N PRO A 149 -7.91 -19.79 -5.63
CA PRO A 149 -6.98 -20.90 -5.86
C PRO A 149 -6.49 -20.91 -7.30
N LYS A 150 -5.18 -20.97 -7.54
CA LYS A 150 -4.61 -20.98 -8.91
C LYS A 150 -5.12 -22.08 -9.81
N LYS A 151 -5.50 -23.22 -9.21
CA LYS A 151 -6.00 -24.39 -9.93
C LYS A 151 -7.52 -24.37 -10.11
N ASP A 152 -8.21 -23.45 -9.45
CA ASP A 152 -9.66 -23.34 -9.50
C ASP A 152 -10.08 -22.12 -10.33
N THR A 153 -10.06 -22.32 -11.64
CA THR A 153 -10.48 -21.29 -12.60
C THR A 153 -11.97 -20.98 -12.49
N PHE A 154 -12.77 -21.90 -11.94
CA PHE A 154 -14.21 -21.71 -11.77
C PHE A 154 -14.48 -20.70 -10.63
N ALA A 155 -13.78 -20.80 -9.50
CA ALA A 155 -13.91 -19.81 -8.43
C ALA A 155 -13.54 -18.40 -8.90
N PHE A 156 -12.49 -18.27 -9.73
CA PHE A 156 -12.15 -16.97 -10.33
C PHE A 156 -13.26 -16.48 -11.30
N GLN A 157 -13.77 -17.37 -12.16
CA GLN A 157 -14.84 -17.04 -13.10
C GLN A 157 -16.07 -16.50 -12.36
N GLN A 158 -16.48 -17.15 -11.27
CA GLN A 158 -17.62 -16.71 -10.47
C GLN A 158 -17.43 -15.31 -9.91
N LEU A 159 -16.26 -15.02 -9.31
CA LEU A 159 -15.92 -13.69 -8.81
C LEU A 159 -15.88 -12.65 -9.93
N TYR A 160 -15.27 -12.99 -11.05
CA TYR A 160 -15.14 -12.11 -12.21
C TYR A 160 -16.49 -11.74 -12.80
N ASP A 161 -17.37 -12.70 -12.97
CA ASP A 161 -18.74 -12.50 -13.49
C ASP A 161 -19.60 -11.75 -12.48
N TYR A 162 -19.47 -12.06 -11.19
CA TYR A 162 -20.19 -11.37 -10.13
C TYR A 162 -19.93 -9.85 -10.14
N PHE A 163 -18.70 -9.45 -10.35
CA PHE A 163 -18.33 -8.02 -10.45
C PHE A 163 -18.50 -7.43 -11.86
N GLY A 164 -19.11 -8.16 -12.80
CA GLY A 164 -19.39 -7.68 -14.16
C GLY A 164 -18.19 -7.68 -15.10
N GLY A 165 -17.14 -8.42 -14.76
CA GLY A 165 -15.94 -8.49 -15.57
C GLY A 165 -15.05 -7.22 -15.49
N CYS A 166 -14.16 -7.07 -16.47
CA CYS A 166 -13.27 -5.92 -16.58
C CYS A 166 -13.00 -5.57 -18.05
N ASP A 167 -13.25 -4.30 -18.43
CA ASP A 167 -13.01 -3.78 -19.78
C ASP A 167 -11.67 -3.05 -19.94
N CYS A 168 -10.77 -3.18 -18.97
CA CYS A 168 -9.49 -2.53 -19.07
C CYS A 168 -8.70 -3.05 -20.29
N ARG A 169 -7.74 -2.29 -20.73
CA ARG A 169 -6.90 -2.58 -21.90
C ARG A 169 -6.30 -4.00 -21.88
N TRP A 170 -6.03 -4.55 -20.70
CA TRP A 170 -5.36 -5.83 -20.50
C TRP A 170 -6.32 -7.03 -20.36
N CYS A 171 -7.58 -6.76 -20.00
CA CYS A 171 -8.61 -7.79 -19.85
C CYS A 171 -9.52 -7.87 -21.10
N ARG A 172 -9.62 -6.80 -21.85
CA ARG A 172 -10.52 -6.71 -23.02
C ARG A 172 -10.26 -7.81 -24.04
N GLY A 173 -11.31 -8.53 -24.39
CA GLY A 173 -11.25 -9.60 -25.39
C GLY A 173 -10.70 -10.92 -24.88
N GLN A 174 -10.43 -11.04 -23.58
CA GLN A 174 -10.00 -12.26 -22.93
C GLN A 174 -11.15 -12.88 -22.11
N THR A 175 -11.16 -14.19 -22.01
CA THR A 175 -12.02 -14.91 -21.10
C THR A 175 -11.51 -14.79 -19.66
N ALA A 176 -12.38 -14.96 -18.67
CA ALA A 176 -11.96 -14.97 -17.26
C ALA A 176 -10.87 -16.03 -17.00
N ILE A 177 -10.95 -17.20 -17.64
CA ILE A 177 -9.94 -18.25 -17.51
C ILE A 177 -8.57 -17.77 -18.00
N GLU A 178 -8.49 -17.15 -19.18
CA GLU A 178 -7.25 -16.61 -19.72
C GLU A 178 -6.66 -15.51 -18.82
N ILE A 179 -7.51 -14.65 -18.27
CA ILE A 179 -7.10 -13.62 -17.31
C ILE A 179 -6.59 -14.28 -16.03
N GLY A 180 -7.37 -15.20 -15.44
CA GLY A 180 -7.06 -15.84 -14.15
C GLY A 180 -5.80 -16.72 -14.16
N THR A 181 -5.36 -17.17 -15.34
CA THR A 181 -4.14 -17.95 -15.53
C THR A 181 -2.95 -17.15 -16.04
N GLY A 182 -3.17 -15.92 -16.50
CA GLY A 182 -2.17 -15.09 -17.14
C GLY A 182 -1.49 -14.09 -16.19
N ASP A 183 -0.50 -14.52 -15.40
CA ASP A 183 0.18 -13.70 -14.39
C ASP A 183 0.59 -12.29 -14.88
N LYS A 184 1.08 -12.17 -16.10
CA LYS A 184 1.51 -10.87 -16.67
C LYS A 184 0.32 -9.92 -16.87
N ASN A 185 -0.76 -10.41 -17.43
CA ASN A 185 -1.94 -9.57 -17.69
C ASN A 185 -2.63 -9.14 -16.39
N ILE A 186 -2.63 -10.02 -15.39
CA ILE A 186 -3.11 -9.70 -14.04
C ILE A 186 -2.31 -8.53 -13.45
N GLN A 187 -0.98 -8.57 -13.52
CA GLN A 187 -0.15 -7.48 -13.01
C GLN A 187 -0.40 -6.16 -13.73
N LEU A 188 -0.51 -6.19 -15.07
CA LEU A 188 -0.77 -5.00 -15.87
C LEU A 188 -2.19 -4.44 -15.62
N HIS A 189 -3.18 -5.32 -15.42
CA HIS A 189 -4.51 -4.92 -14.95
C HIS A 189 -4.43 -4.20 -13.61
N HIS A 190 -3.74 -4.78 -12.61
CA HIS A 190 -3.58 -4.16 -11.30
C HIS A 190 -3.00 -2.74 -11.41
N TRP A 191 -1.95 -2.57 -12.18
CA TRP A 191 -1.32 -1.27 -12.41
C TRP A 191 -2.30 -0.27 -13.01
N GLN A 192 -3.02 -0.66 -14.05
CA GLN A 192 -3.96 0.23 -14.71
C GLN A 192 -5.06 0.67 -13.75
N MET A 193 -5.68 -0.29 -13.04
CA MET A 193 -6.76 0.02 -12.10
C MET A 193 -6.31 0.97 -10.99
N MET A 194 -5.11 0.76 -10.46
CA MET A 194 -4.55 1.65 -9.44
C MET A 194 -4.26 3.06 -9.95
N ILE A 195 -3.70 3.18 -11.15
CA ILE A 195 -3.49 4.48 -11.78
C ILE A 195 -4.83 5.20 -11.97
N GLU A 196 -5.87 4.48 -12.38
CA GLU A 196 -7.20 5.04 -12.54
C GLU A 196 -7.82 5.51 -11.22
N GLU A 197 -7.70 4.71 -10.13
CA GLU A 197 -8.20 5.11 -8.80
C GLU A 197 -7.46 6.35 -8.27
N VAL A 198 -6.13 6.39 -8.40
CA VAL A 198 -5.32 7.55 -8.00
C VAL A 198 -5.68 8.78 -8.87
N SER A 199 -5.84 8.61 -10.17
CA SER A 199 -6.20 9.69 -11.08
C SER A 199 -7.55 10.28 -10.73
N LYS A 200 -8.57 9.44 -10.49
CA LYS A 200 -9.90 9.88 -10.05
C LYS A 200 -9.85 10.61 -8.71
N LEU A 201 -9.08 10.10 -7.75
CA LEU A 201 -8.92 10.77 -6.46
C LEU A 201 -8.28 12.15 -6.63
N ASN A 202 -7.37 12.33 -7.57
CA ASN A 202 -6.69 13.59 -7.85
C ASN A 202 -7.53 14.61 -8.64
N GLU A 203 -8.67 14.20 -9.20
CA GLU A 203 -9.65 15.14 -9.77
C GLU A 203 -10.33 16.00 -8.69
N PHE A 204 -10.23 15.60 -7.44
CA PHE A 204 -10.84 16.27 -6.30
C PHE A 204 -9.79 16.89 -5.38
N GLU A 205 -10.15 17.96 -4.68
CA GLU A 205 -9.29 18.63 -3.70
C GLU A 205 -9.98 18.78 -2.34
N GLY A 206 -9.19 18.93 -1.29
CA GLY A 206 -9.66 19.27 0.05
C GLY A 206 -10.76 18.36 0.58
N MET A 207 -11.91 18.93 0.92
CA MET A 207 -13.05 18.17 1.46
C MET A 207 -13.70 17.27 0.41
N ALA A 208 -13.78 17.70 -0.85
CA ALA A 208 -14.38 16.91 -1.93
C ALA A 208 -13.59 15.61 -2.16
N ARG A 209 -12.25 15.64 -2.08
CA ARG A 209 -11.40 14.44 -2.15
C ARG A 209 -11.72 13.45 -1.04
N LYS A 210 -11.92 13.95 0.18
CA LYS A 210 -12.26 13.08 1.33
C LYS A 210 -13.65 12.47 1.17
N GLN A 211 -14.64 13.26 0.73
CA GLN A 211 -16.00 12.77 0.49
C GLN A 211 -16.04 11.72 -0.62
N TYR A 212 -15.35 11.97 -1.72
CA TYR A 212 -15.21 10.98 -2.80
C TYR A 212 -14.65 9.65 -2.27
N LEU A 213 -13.54 9.71 -1.53
CA LEU A 213 -12.93 8.48 -0.99
C LEU A 213 -13.85 7.76 0.00
N LEU A 214 -14.53 8.48 0.89
CA LEU A 214 -15.49 7.88 1.83
C LEU A 214 -16.61 7.16 1.07
N GLY A 215 -17.21 7.80 0.07
CA GLY A 215 -18.23 7.16 -0.78
C GLY A 215 -17.70 5.89 -1.46
N ARG A 216 -16.47 5.93 -1.99
CA ARG A 216 -15.81 4.74 -2.59
C ARG A 216 -15.61 3.60 -1.59
N ILE A 217 -15.23 3.93 -0.34
CA ILE A 217 -15.05 2.93 0.73
C ILE A 217 -16.40 2.34 1.14
N ASP A 218 -17.43 3.16 1.31
CA ASP A 218 -18.78 2.71 1.65
C ASP A 218 -19.34 1.77 0.57
N ASP A 219 -19.22 2.14 -0.72
CA ASP A 219 -19.61 1.28 -1.84
C ASP A 219 -18.82 -0.05 -1.83
N ALA A 220 -17.52 0.02 -1.56
CA ALA A 220 -16.68 -1.18 -1.52
C ALA A 220 -17.07 -2.13 -0.37
N LEU A 221 -17.43 -1.60 0.78
CA LEU A 221 -17.91 -2.40 1.92
C LEU A 221 -19.23 -3.09 1.60
N VAL A 222 -20.19 -2.37 1.01
CA VAL A 222 -21.48 -2.95 0.58
C VAL A 222 -21.25 -4.08 -0.43
N ASN A 223 -20.37 -3.87 -1.42
CA ASN A 223 -20.05 -4.88 -2.41
C ASN A 223 -19.35 -6.10 -1.78
N LEU A 224 -18.45 -5.88 -0.81
CA LEU A 224 -17.74 -6.95 -0.12
C LEU A 224 -18.69 -7.83 0.71
N ASP A 225 -19.63 -7.21 1.43
CA ASP A 225 -20.62 -7.93 2.24
C ASP A 225 -21.64 -8.72 1.40
N SER A 226 -21.84 -8.31 0.15
CA SER A 226 -22.76 -8.98 -0.79
C SER A 226 -22.15 -10.17 -1.52
N ILE A 227 -20.82 -10.41 -1.41
CA ILE A 227 -20.18 -11.60 -2.01
C ILE A 227 -20.77 -12.86 -1.37
N PRO A 228 -21.28 -13.83 -2.16
CA PRO A 228 -21.77 -15.09 -1.65
C PRO A 228 -20.69 -15.79 -0.81
N ARG A 229 -21.00 -16.11 0.43
CA ARG A 229 -20.12 -16.92 1.30
C ARG A 229 -20.56 -18.36 1.10
N GLU A 230 -19.69 -19.22 0.55
CA GLU A 230 -19.90 -20.66 0.52
C GLU A 230 -19.84 -21.28 1.92
#